data_121cb8fdd0b45d2c96a399b82be3d9c9
#
_entry.id   121cb8fdd0b45d2c96a399b82be3d9c9
#
_cell.length_a   1.000
_cell.length_b   1.000
_cell.length_c   1.000
_cell.angle_alpha   90.00
_cell.angle_beta   90.00
_cell.angle_gamma   90.00
#
_symmetry.space_group_name_H-M   'P 1'
#
loop_
_entity.id
_entity.type
_entity.pdbx_description
1 polymer ?
#
loop_
_entity_poly.entity_id
_entity_poly.type
_entity_poly.pdbx_seq_one_letter_code
_entity_poly.pdbx_strand_id
1 'polypeptide(L)'
;MKTYLYQAAFAACLFLAACNESKTTDGEITVIPVGAALDAPSGLKASDCFKQVSYVALETNDSCLVGTAPRVQLIKDKILISTNQEQCLMFDKTGKFIKQVGHIGNDPEGYSSVYCWGNNETGDIYFWGWNNELVCYDQEGLFKEKIKIPFEAEGYAAASYNYLTNEIFVGHKEGILGANGSALLFFRNNEPITSFQTIAADDKPFDPSNIASISVVKNEEGVKLFGPTAYSGVVIVNYKEPETGSISFPDNTSLWRQSENLYFKEAYNDTIYQVKDTTIVPSSIIDLGKYHWEYSDRYMKNKDNAALITQILDSKDRMIIRFITKLFHGAVLHDAVVTKSTGEVKVGLYADGMKDDLTNFLPLQPMTVSSAGEYAGLIPAADVVEWFDEHKDSKELPQQVKDLKQIGEEDNPIVVIMK
;
A
#
# COMPACT_ATOMS: atom_id res chain seq x y z
N MET A 1 10.57 82.80 7.79
CA MET A 1 11.56 81.88 7.20
C MET A 1 11.34 80.57 7.84
N LYS A 2 11.15 79.56 7.00
CA LYS A 2 10.48 78.25 7.30
C LYS A 2 11.39 77.29 8.06
N THR A 3 10.93 76.84 9.23
CA THR A 3 11.49 75.78 10.03
C THR A 3 10.81 74.45 9.68
N TYR A 4 11.57 73.44 9.31
CA TYR A 4 11.05 72.08 9.10
C TYR A 4 11.36 71.21 10.30
N LEU A 5 10.32 70.73 10.97
CA LEU A 5 10.33 69.63 11.96
C LEU A 5 10.37 68.28 11.26
N TYR A 6 11.34 67.46 11.62
CA TYR A 6 11.31 66.04 11.32
C TYR A 6 10.71 65.28 12.50
N GLN A 7 9.56 64.62 12.26
CA GLN A 7 8.98 63.61 13.16
C GLN A 7 9.47 62.24 12.75
N ALA A 8 10.20 61.58 13.64
CA ALA A 8 10.56 60.17 13.54
C ALA A 8 9.37 59.35 14.03
N ALA A 9 8.76 58.54 13.10
CA ALA A 9 7.75 57.57 13.45
C ALA A 9 8.43 56.24 13.77
N PHE A 10 8.29 55.79 15.01
CA PHE A 10 8.71 54.50 15.52
C PHE A 10 7.61 53.46 15.14
N ALA A 11 7.86 52.61 14.15
CA ALA A 11 6.96 51.54 13.80
C ALA A 11 7.24 50.35 14.71
N ALA A 12 6.37 50.08 15.66
CA ALA A 12 6.35 48.85 16.45
C ALA A 12 5.74 47.70 15.60
N CYS A 13 6.56 46.75 15.21
CA CYS A 13 6.10 45.52 14.63
C CYS A 13 5.50 44.61 15.71
N LEU A 14 4.17 44.59 15.81
CA LEU A 14 3.42 43.58 16.55
C LEU A 14 3.40 42.31 15.72
N PHE A 15 4.16 41.30 16.15
CA PHE A 15 3.99 39.92 15.68
C PHE A 15 2.68 39.37 16.25
N LEU A 16 1.64 39.40 15.45
CA LEU A 16 0.45 38.57 15.69
C LEU A 16 0.76 37.16 15.27
N ALA A 17 1.00 36.30 16.26
CA ALA A 17 0.94 34.86 16.05
C ALA A 17 -0.53 34.51 15.74
N ALA A 18 -0.89 34.43 14.47
CA ALA A 18 -2.13 33.86 14.02
C ALA A 18 -2.00 32.33 14.13
N CYS A 19 -2.63 31.74 15.14
CA CYS A 19 -3.00 30.33 15.07
C CYS A 19 -3.95 30.17 13.89
N ASN A 20 -3.44 29.70 12.77
CA ASN A 20 -4.28 29.23 11.67
C ASN A 20 -4.85 27.87 12.08
N GLU A 21 -6.03 27.88 12.68
CA GLU A 21 -6.92 26.73 12.57
C GLU A 21 -7.28 26.60 11.08
N SER A 22 -6.72 25.58 10.43
CA SER A 22 -7.10 25.23 9.08
C SER A 22 -8.55 24.77 9.09
N LYS A 23 -9.48 25.69 8.85
CA LYS A 23 -10.82 25.35 8.41
C LYS A 23 -10.68 24.69 7.04
N THR A 24 -10.82 23.38 6.97
CA THR A 24 -11.05 22.67 5.72
C THR A 24 -12.37 23.19 5.14
N THR A 25 -12.26 24.09 4.19
CA THR A 25 -13.36 24.44 3.30
C THR A 25 -13.60 23.25 2.37
N ASP A 26 -14.81 22.74 2.30
CA ASP A 26 -15.24 21.74 1.32
C ASP A 26 -14.85 22.23 -0.09
N GLY A 27 -13.87 21.58 -0.72
CA GLY A 27 -13.50 21.81 -2.11
C GLY A 27 -12.05 22.16 -2.43
N GLU A 28 -11.17 22.35 -1.46
CA GLU A 28 -9.74 22.63 -1.74
C GLU A 28 -8.95 21.31 -1.90
N ILE A 29 -8.39 21.10 -3.10
CA ILE A 29 -7.57 19.92 -3.42
C ILE A 29 -6.20 20.09 -2.74
N THR A 30 -5.84 19.15 -1.87
CA THR A 30 -4.54 19.16 -1.20
C THR A 30 -3.42 18.71 -2.16
N VAL A 31 -2.36 19.50 -2.26
CA VAL A 31 -1.15 19.14 -3.03
C VAL A 31 -0.09 18.54 -2.11
N ILE A 32 0.42 17.36 -2.46
CA ILE A 32 1.44 16.60 -1.71
C ILE A 32 2.76 16.68 -2.48
N PRO A 33 3.76 17.46 -2.07
CA PRO A 33 4.96 17.79 -2.86
C PRO A 33 6.04 16.70 -2.78
N VAL A 34 5.75 15.48 -3.27
CA VAL A 34 6.67 14.34 -3.24
C VAL A 34 7.91 14.58 -4.09
N GLY A 35 7.75 15.17 -5.29
CA GLY A 35 8.86 15.44 -6.20
C GLY A 35 9.90 16.39 -5.58
N ALA A 36 9.46 17.44 -4.90
CA ALA A 36 10.36 18.37 -4.20
C ALA A 36 11.11 17.67 -3.04
N ALA A 37 10.44 16.80 -2.30
CA ALA A 37 11.07 16.02 -1.23
C ALA A 37 12.06 14.96 -1.76
N LEU A 38 11.80 14.39 -2.93
CA LEU A 38 12.71 13.43 -3.59
C LEU A 38 14.01 14.11 -4.07
N ASP A 39 14.00 15.40 -4.37
CA ASP A 39 15.21 16.16 -4.71
C ASP A 39 16.22 16.29 -3.54
N ALA A 40 15.75 16.10 -2.31
CA ALA A 40 16.56 16.20 -1.08
C ALA A 40 16.16 15.09 -0.07
N PRO A 41 16.41 13.80 -0.39
CA PRO A 41 16.03 12.71 0.50
C PRO A 41 16.79 12.82 1.83
N SER A 42 16.08 12.57 2.94
CA SER A 42 16.61 12.80 4.30
C SER A 42 16.78 11.53 5.13
N GLY A 43 16.40 10.37 4.59
CA GLY A 43 16.20 9.17 5.37
C GLY A 43 14.96 9.27 6.27
N LEU A 44 14.42 8.14 6.69
CA LEU A 44 13.19 8.08 7.47
C LEU A 44 13.45 7.55 8.88
N LYS A 45 12.68 8.06 9.84
CA LYS A 45 12.66 7.58 11.22
C LYS A 45 11.25 7.12 11.59
N ALA A 46 11.16 6.18 12.50
CA ALA A 46 9.87 5.73 13.04
C ALA A 46 9.05 6.90 13.59
N SER A 47 9.68 7.81 14.33
CA SER A 47 9.04 9.01 14.90
C SER A 47 8.49 10.01 13.86
N ASP A 48 8.93 9.94 12.60
CA ASP A 48 8.36 10.76 11.52
C ASP A 48 6.92 10.32 11.19
N CYS A 49 6.60 9.05 11.41
CA CYS A 49 5.33 8.45 11.04
C CYS A 49 4.50 7.97 12.25
N PHE A 50 5.15 7.45 13.28
CA PHE A 50 4.50 6.72 14.37
C PHE A 50 4.78 7.36 15.73
N LYS A 51 3.85 7.16 16.66
CA LYS A 51 4.00 7.53 18.07
C LYS A 51 4.33 6.33 18.95
N GLN A 52 3.99 5.15 18.49
CA GLN A 52 4.14 3.90 19.22
C GLN A 52 4.46 2.76 18.28
N VAL A 53 5.36 1.87 18.71
CA VAL A 53 5.69 0.61 18.04
C VAL A 53 5.49 -0.52 19.06
N SER A 54 4.92 -1.61 18.61
CA SER A 54 4.78 -2.84 19.41
C SER A 54 5.15 -4.06 18.56
N TYR A 55 5.69 -5.08 19.22
CA TYR A 55 6.18 -6.29 18.59
C TYR A 55 5.35 -7.48 19.09
N VAL A 56 4.88 -8.30 18.15
CA VAL A 56 4.06 -9.47 18.39
C VAL A 56 4.75 -10.68 17.81
N ALA A 57 5.38 -11.51 18.64
CA ALA A 57 5.91 -12.78 18.23
C ALA A 57 4.76 -13.73 17.89
N LEU A 58 4.75 -14.27 16.68
CA LEU A 58 3.74 -15.23 16.28
C LEU A 58 4.06 -16.62 16.86
N GLU A 59 3.03 -17.33 17.31
CA GLU A 59 3.17 -18.71 17.75
C GLU A 59 3.76 -19.57 16.63
N THR A 60 4.76 -20.41 17.00
CA THR A 60 5.45 -21.30 16.08
C THR A 60 5.17 -22.74 16.46
N ASN A 61 4.49 -23.48 15.58
CA ASN A 61 4.32 -24.93 15.65
C ASN A 61 3.95 -25.48 14.27
N ASP A 62 3.93 -26.80 14.11
CA ASP A 62 3.67 -27.47 12.83
C ASP A 62 2.34 -27.09 12.14
N SER A 63 1.38 -26.53 12.90
CA SER A 63 0.07 -26.13 12.36
C SER A 63 0.02 -24.70 11.85
N CYS A 64 1.03 -23.89 12.15
CA CYS A 64 1.03 -22.45 11.84
C CYS A 64 2.39 -21.91 11.38
N LEU A 65 3.24 -22.76 10.80
CA LEU A 65 4.50 -22.32 10.22
C LEU A 65 4.24 -21.35 9.06
N VAL A 66 4.88 -20.20 9.15
CA VAL A 66 4.83 -19.16 8.12
C VAL A 66 5.98 -19.41 7.14
N GLY A 67 5.65 -19.58 5.87
CA GLY A 67 6.64 -19.74 4.81
C GLY A 67 7.37 -18.44 4.47
N THR A 68 8.15 -18.47 3.40
CA THR A 68 8.93 -17.31 2.92
C THR A 68 8.03 -16.21 2.35
N ALA A 69 8.53 -14.96 2.35
CA ALA A 69 7.86 -13.77 1.84
C ALA A 69 6.40 -13.61 2.31
N PRO A 70 6.10 -13.69 3.62
CA PRO A 70 4.74 -13.58 4.12
C PRO A 70 4.18 -12.16 3.95
N ARG A 71 2.84 -12.07 3.90
CA ARG A 71 2.12 -10.80 3.94
C ARG A 71 1.30 -10.71 5.22
N VAL A 72 1.25 -9.54 5.81
CA VAL A 72 0.44 -9.26 6.99
C VAL A 72 -0.75 -8.36 6.64
N GLN A 73 -1.91 -8.68 7.20
CA GLN A 73 -3.10 -7.84 7.21
C GLN A 73 -3.64 -7.73 8.63
N LEU A 74 -4.12 -6.54 9.00
CA LEU A 74 -4.80 -6.31 10.28
C LEU A 74 -6.28 -6.09 10.01
N ILE A 75 -7.13 -6.96 10.58
CA ILE A 75 -8.58 -6.85 10.47
C ILE A 75 -9.16 -6.93 11.88
N LYS A 76 -9.72 -5.83 12.37
CA LYS A 76 -10.17 -5.70 13.76
C LYS A 76 -9.07 -6.11 14.77
N ASP A 77 -9.34 -7.15 15.55
CA ASP A 77 -8.47 -7.71 16.57
C ASP A 77 -7.66 -8.93 16.09
N LYS A 78 -7.62 -9.16 14.77
CA LYS A 78 -6.93 -10.29 14.18
C LYS A 78 -5.72 -9.85 13.35
N ILE A 79 -4.72 -10.72 13.34
CA ILE A 79 -3.58 -10.66 12.44
C ILE A 79 -3.74 -11.81 11.44
N LEU A 80 -3.76 -11.48 10.15
CA LEU A 80 -3.78 -12.46 9.08
C LEU A 80 -2.43 -12.50 8.39
N ILE A 81 -1.90 -13.70 8.22
CA ILE A 81 -0.64 -13.93 7.49
C ILE A 81 -0.94 -14.80 6.28
N SER A 82 -0.80 -14.23 5.09
CA SER A 82 -0.82 -14.99 3.83
C SER A 82 0.58 -15.48 3.51
N THR A 83 0.72 -16.76 3.16
CA THR A 83 2.01 -17.40 2.94
C THR A 83 2.17 -17.89 1.50
N ASN A 84 3.41 -18.09 1.05
CA ASN A 84 3.69 -18.70 -0.24
C ASN A 84 3.34 -20.21 -0.31
N GLN A 85 2.98 -20.81 0.82
CA GLN A 85 2.43 -22.16 0.90
C GLN A 85 0.91 -22.21 0.65
N GLU A 86 0.37 -21.13 0.10
CA GLU A 86 -1.04 -20.99 -0.22
C GLU A 86 -1.97 -21.11 1.00
N GLN A 87 -1.51 -20.61 2.15
CA GLN A 87 -2.24 -20.59 3.40
C GLN A 87 -2.54 -19.14 3.83
N CYS A 88 -3.69 -18.92 4.44
CA CYS A 88 -4.02 -17.72 5.19
C CYS A 88 -4.19 -18.10 6.66
N LEU A 89 -3.21 -17.74 7.49
CA LEU A 89 -3.17 -18.06 8.91
C LEU A 89 -3.71 -16.89 9.72
N MET A 90 -4.60 -17.17 10.65
CA MET A 90 -5.20 -16.20 11.56
C MET A 90 -4.60 -16.34 12.96
N PHE A 91 -4.16 -15.20 13.50
CA PHE A 91 -3.64 -15.05 14.85
C PHE A 91 -4.43 -13.97 15.60
N ASP A 92 -4.46 -14.03 16.92
CA ASP A 92 -4.93 -12.91 17.73
C ASP A 92 -3.85 -11.83 17.89
N LYS A 93 -4.19 -10.70 18.50
CA LYS A 93 -3.26 -9.57 18.73
C LYS A 93 -2.10 -9.89 19.70
N THR A 94 -2.12 -11.05 20.36
CA THR A 94 -1.01 -11.54 21.19
C THR A 94 -0.06 -12.45 20.43
N GLY A 95 -0.37 -12.75 19.16
CA GLY A 95 0.41 -13.66 18.32
C GLY A 95 0.02 -15.13 18.43
N LYS A 96 -1.02 -15.46 19.23
CA LYS A 96 -1.48 -16.83 19.39
C LYS A 96 -2.25 -17.27 18.14
N PHE A 97 -1.89 -18.45 17.61
CA PHE A 97 -2.57 -19.05 16.47
C PHE A 97 -4.03 -19.40 16.79
N ILE A 98 -4.93 -19.04 15.88
CA ILE A 98 -6.34 -19.36 15.99
C ILE A 98 -6.69 -20.50 15.03
N LYS A 99 -6.48 -20.29 13.72
CA LYS A 99 -6.77 -21.27 12.67
C LYS A 99 -6.25 -20.83 11.32
N GLN A 100 -6.27 -21.72 10.35
CA GLN A 100 -6.21 -21.37 8.92
C GLN A 100 -7.60 -20.90 8.45
N VAL A 101 -7.65 -19.82 7.68
CA VAL A 101 -8.89 -19.29 7.10
C VAL A 101 -9.05 -19.88 5.70
N GLY A 102 -10.04 -20.74 5.51
CA GLY A 102 -10.33 -21.38 4.23
C GLY A 102 -9.15 -22.12 3.61
N HIS A 103 -9.20 -22.27 2.29
CA HIS A 103 -8.15 -22.98 1.52
C HIS A 103 -8.24 -22.63 0.02
N ILE A 104 -7.15 -22.86 -0.71
CA ILE A 104 -7.15 -22.83 -2.17
C ILE A 104 -7.93 -24.06 -2.69
N GLY A 105 -8.98 -23.82 -3.46
CA GLY A 105 -9.82 -24.89 -4.01
C GLY A 105 -10.95 -24.35 -4.87
N ASN A 106 -11.49 -25.22 -5.73
CA ASN A 106 -12.64 -24.89 -6.58
C ASN A 106 -13.96 -25.47 -6.02
N ASP A 107 -13.98 -25.81 -4.75
CA ASP A 107 -15.17 -26.22 -4.01
C ASP A 107 -15.98 -25.00 -3.54
N PRO A 108 -17.19 -25.19 -2.95
CA PRO A 108 -18.05 -24.08 -2.56
C PRO A 108 -17.42 -23.07 -1.59
N GLU A 109 -16.46 -23.49 -0.77
CA GLU A 109 -15.81 -22.66 0.23
C GLU A 109 -14.39 -22.21 -0.17
N GLY A 110 -13.82 -22.80 -1.24
CA GLY A 110 -12.46 -22.55 -1.70
C GLY A 110 -12.30 -21.19 -2.42
N TYR A 111 -11.12 -20.62 -2.31
CA TYR A 111 -10.71 -19.41 -3.02
C TYR A 111 -9.56 -19.71 -4.01
N SER A 112 -9.27 -18.78 -4.92
CA SER A 112 -8.25 -18.92 -5.96
C SER A 112 -6.89 -18.34 -5.58
N SER A 113 -6.86 -17.47 -4.58
CA SER A 113 -5.64 -16.78 -4.11
C SER A 113 -5.73 -16.51 -2.61
N VAL A 114 -4.61 -16.68 -1.91
CA VAL A 114 -4.48 -16.35 -0.47
C VAL A 114 -4.39 -14.85 -0.19
N TYR A 115 -4.30 -14.03 -1.24
CA TYR A 115 -4.38 -12.59 -1.06
C TYR A 115 -5.76 -12.22 -0.53
N CYS A 116 -5.79 -11.60 0.64
CA CYS A 116 -7.03 -11.20 1.29
C CYS A 116 -7.02 -9.72 1.66
N TRP A 117 -8.21 -9.18 1.83
CA TRP A 117 -8.45 -7.87 2.39
C TRP A 117 -9.70 -7.95 3.29
N GLY A 118 -9.93 -6.97 4.12
CA GLY A 118 -11.00 -7.08 5.10
C GLY A 118 -11.82 -5.83 5.33
N ASN A 119 -13.01 -6.07 5.87
CA ASN A 119 -13.88 -5.03 6.37
C ASN A 119 -13.67 -4.90 7.89
N ASN A 120 -13.05 -3.80 8.33
CA ASN A 120 -12.80 -3.58 9.76
C ASN A 120 -14.06 -3.24 10.57
N GLU A 121 -15.20 -2.96 9.94
CA GLU A 121 -16.47 -2.75 10.65
C GLU A 121 -17.11 -4.08 11.02
N THR A 122 -17.25 -4.98 10.04
CA THR A 122 -17.86 -6.30 10.23
C THR A 122 -16.86 -7.35 10.69
N GLY A 123 -15.60 -7.23 10.28
CA GLY A 123 -14.56 -8.24 10.45
C GLY A 123 -14.53 -9.26 9.32
N ASP A 124 -15.34 -9.05 8.28
CA ASP A 124 -15.36 -9.94 7.13
C ASP A 124 -14.03 -9.92 6.37
N ILE A 125 -13.62 -11.09 5.91
CA ILE A 125 -12.38 -11.35 5.19
C ILE A 125 -12.74 -11.79 3.79
N TYR A 126 -12.19 -11.12 2.78
CA TYR A 126 -12.49 -11.38 1.38
C TYR A 126 -11.28 -11.92 0.66
N PHE A 127 -11.52 -12.93 -0.18
CA PHE A 127 -10.55 -13.55 -1.07
C PHE A 127 -11.07 -13.55 -2.51
N TRP A 128 -10.17 -13.69 -3.47
CA TRP A 128 -10.53 -13.95 -4.85
C TRP A 128 -11.06 -15.41 -5.01
N GLY A 129 -12.20 -15.56 -5.65
CA GLY A 129 -12.72 -16.84 -6.08
C GLY A 129 -12.34 -17.20 -7.52
N TRP A 130 -12.74 -18.37 -7.99
CA TRP A 130 -12.39 -18.88 -9.33
C TRP A 130 -13.30 -18.34 -10.45
N ASN A 131 -14.57 -18.14 -10.20
CA ASN A 131 -15.59 -17.87 -11.22
C ASN A 131 -16.03 -16.40 -11.18
N ASN A 132 -15.08 -15.47 -11.22
CA ASN A 132 -15.34 -14.03 -11.12
C ASN A 132 -16.22 -13.71 -9.91
N GLU A 133 -15.74 -14.09 -8.74
CA GLU A 133 -16.43 -13.94 -7.47
C GLU A 133 -15.44 -13.56 -6.35
N LEU A 134 -15.96 -12.96 -5.28
CA LEU A 134 -15.28 -12.83 -4.02
C LEU A 134 -15.79 -13.89 -3.07
N VAL A 135 -14.88 -14.52 -2.33
CA VAL A 135 -15.21 -15.50 -1.28
C VAL A 135 -15.08 -14.79 0.06
N CYS A 136 -16.16 -14.76 0.82
CA CYS A 136 -16.25 -14.05 2.09
C CYS A 136 -16.25 -15.04 3.26
N TYR A 137 -15.39 -14.75 4.24
CA TYR A 137 -15.37 -15.40 5.55
C TYR A 137 -15.69 -14.36 6.62
N ASP A 138 -16.26 -14.80 7.74
CA ASP A 138 -16.53 -13.94 8.89
C ASP A 138 -15.27 -13.68 9.73
N GLN A 139 -15.40 -12.90 10.77
CA GLN A 139 -14.32 -12.53 11.70
C GLN A 139 -13.73 -13.72 12.49
N GLU A 140 -14.44 -14.84 12.57
CA GLU A 140 -13.98 -16.11 13.14
C GLU A 140 -13.31 -17.03 12.10
N GLY A 141 -13.23 -16.57 10.81
CA GLY A 141 -12.68 -17.33 9.72
C GLY A 141 -13.55 -18.50 9.28
N LEU A 142 -14.88 -18.38 9.44
CA LEU A 142 -15.86 -19.33 8.93
C LEU A 142 -16.42 -18.81 7.59
N PHE A 143 -16.60 -19.73 6.64
CA PHE A 143 -17.18 -19.39 5.35
C PHE A 143 -18.57 -18.73 5.54
N LYS A 144 -18.81 -17.64 4.83
CA LYS A 144 -20.04 -16.87 4.91
C LYS A 144 -20.82 -16.91 3.61
N GLU A 145 -20.20 -16.49 2.53
CA GLU A 145 -20.86 -16.45 1.22
C GLU A 145 -19.86 -16.25 0.07
N LYS A 146 -20.37 -16.45 -1.16
CA LYS A 146 -19.71 -16.00 -2.39
C LYS A 146 -20.48 -14.83 -3.00
N ILE A 147 -19.76 -13.78 -3.33
CA ILE A 147 -20.31 -12.57 -3.94
C ILE A 147 -19.94 -12.58 -5.41
N LYS A 148 -20.93 -12.74 -6.28
CA LYS A 148 -20.72 -12.72 -7.72
C LYS A 148 -20.38 -11.30 -8.20
N ILE A 149 -19.37 -11.22 -9.05
CA ILE A 149 -18.98 -10.01 -9.74
C ILE A 149 -19.69 -10.01 -11.10
N PRO A 150 -20.59 -9.04 -11.40
CA PRO A 150 -21.43 -9.05 -12.60
C PRO A 150 -20.68 -8.68 -13.89
N PHE A 151 -19.37 -8.50 -13.83
CA PHE A 151 -18.53 -8.04 -14.92
C PHE A 151 -17.49 -9.09 -15.25
N GLU A 152 -17.37 -9.42 -16.53
CA GLU A 152 -16.35 -10.36 -17.00
C GLU A 152 -14.96 -9.82 -16.78
N ALA A 153 -14.04 -10.72 -16.39
CA ALA A 153 -12.63 -10.37 -16.22
C ALA A 153 -11.84 -10.40 -17.55
N GLU A 154 -12.47 -10.88 -18.61
CA GLU A 154 -11.82 -11.03 -19.92
C GLU A 154 -11.33 -9.67 -20.46
N GLY A 155 -10.09 -9.64 -20.91
CA GLY A 155 -9.48 -8.43 -21.47
C GLY A 155 -8.92 -7.45 -20.43
N TYR A 156 -8.89 -7.81 -19.14
CA TYR A 156 -8.28 -6.99 -18.09
C TYR A 156 -7.04 -7.69 -17.49
N ALA A 157 -5.98 -6.90 -17.27
CA ALA A 157 -4.70 -7.38 -16.74
C ALA A 157 -4.71 -7.49 -15.22
N ALA A 158 -5.41 -6.58 -14.56
CA ALA A 158 -5.49 -6.51 -13.11
C ALA A 158 -6.88 -6.05 -12.69
N ALA A 159 -7.25 -6.39 -11.47
CA ALA A 159 -8.44 -5.83 -10.85
C ALA A 159 -8.24 -5.74 -9.33
N SER A 160 -8.77 -4.70 -8.73
CA SER A 160 -8.85 -4.56 -7.28
C SER A 160 -10.29 -4.30 -6.87
N TYR A 161 -10.68 -4.81 -5.71
CA TYR A 161 -12.04 -4.65 -5.19
C TYR A 161 -11.99 -4.17 -3.75
N ASN A 162 -13.01 -3.39 -3.39
CA ASN A 162 -13.25 -3.00 -2.01
C ASN A 162 -14.75 -2.82 -1.80
N TYR A 163 -15.21 -2.84 -0.55
CA TYR A 163 -16.58 -2.51 -0.24
C TYR A 163 -16.78 -0.99 -0.19
N LEU A 164 -17.89 -0.50 -0.71
CA LEU A 164 -18.34 0.90 -0.50
C LEU A 164 -19.24 0.98 0.73
N THR A 165 -20.19 0.07 0.80
CA THR A 165 -21.03 -0.20 1.98
C THR A 165 -21.04 -1.68 2.25
N ASN A 166 -21.73 -2.15 3.30
CA ASN A 166 -21.83 -3.59 3.60
C ASN A 166 -22.50 -4.42 2.48
N GLU A 167 -23.13 -3.78 1.50
CA GLU A 167 -23.81 -4.44 0.37
C GLU A 167 -23.25 -4.07 -1.00
N ILE A 168 -22.60 -2.90 -1.11
CA ILE A 168 -22.12 -2.36 -2.39
C ILE A 168 -20.61 -2.48 -2.45
N PHE A 169 -20.13 -3.09 -3.53
CA PHE A 169 -18.72 -3.22 -3.85
C PHE A 169 -18.32 -2.30 -5.00
N VAL A 170 -17.07 -1.89 -4.97
CA VAL A 170 -16.41 -1.16 -6.04
C VAL A 170 -15.27 -2.02 -6.57
N GLY A 171 -15.22 -2.20 -7.87
CA GLY A 171 -14.11 -2.84 -8.58
C GLY A 171 -13.43 -1.84 -9.50
N HIS A 172 -12.12 -1.83 -9.51
CA HIS A 172 -11.32 -1.19 -10.55
C HIS A 172 -10.72 -2.28 -11.42
N LYS A 173 -10.95 -2.19 -12.73
CA LYS A 173 -10.37 -3.08 -13.73
C LYS A 173 -9.44 -2.30 -14.65
N GLU A 174 -8.25 -2.81 -14.84
CA GLU A 174 -7.23 -2.23 -15.70
C GLU A 174 -7.07 -3.08 -16.96
N GLY A 175 -7.23 -2.48 -18.12
CA GLY A 175 -7.18 -3.18 -19.41
C GLY A 175 -5.81 -3.76 -19.71
N ILE A 176 -5.78 -4.91 -20.37
CA ILE A 176 -4.53 -5.54 -20.83
C ILE A 176 -3.85 -4.59 -21.81
N LEU A 177 -2.68 -4.06 -21.40
CA LEU A 177 -1.85 -3.19 -22.26
C LEU A 177 -2.64 -2.03 -22.89
N GLY A 178 -3.61 -1.47 -22.14
CA GLY A 178 -4.46 -0.38 -22.60
C GLY A 178 -5.60 -0.78 -23.54
N ALA A 179 -5.70 -2.04 -23.95
CA ALA A 179 -6.66 -2.47 -24.97
C ALA A 179 -8.12 -2.16 -24.63
N ASN A 180 -8.49 -2.30 -23.33
CA ASN A 180 -9.86 -2.03 -22.87
C ASN A 180 -9.98 -0.74 -22.04
N GLY A 181 -8.87 0.01 -21.91
CA GLY A 181 -8.79 1.11 -20.94
C GLY A 181 -8.95 0.62 -19.51
N SER A 182 -9.33 1.52 -18.63
CA SER A 182 -9.60 1.19 -17.22
C SER A 182 -10.99 1.65 -16.82
N ALA A 183 -11.61 0.95 -15.89
CA ALA A 183 -12.98 1.24 -15.46
C ALA A 183 -13.21 1.00 -13.97
N LEU A 184 -14.01 1.84 -13.36
CA LEU A 184 -14.63 1.61 -12.07
C LEU A 184 -16.02 1.01 -12.24
N LEU A 185 -16.32 0.01 -11.41
CA LEU A 185 -17.54 -0.79 -11.45
C LEU A 185 -18.17 -0.80 -10.07
N PHE A 186 -19.46 -0.51 -9.98
CA PHE A 186 -20.22 -0.55 -8.73
C PHE A 186 -21.26 -1.65 -8.84
N PHE A 187 -21.32 -2.54 -7.88
CA PHE A 187 -22.21 -3.71 -7.95
C PHE A 187 -22.65 -4.20 -6.56
N ARG A 188 -23.74 -4.96 -6.56
CA ARG A 188 -24.27 -5.69 -5.42
C ARG A 188 -24.54 -7.12 -5.88
N ASN A 189 -23.82 -8.11 -5.35
CA ASN A 189 -23.98 -9.55 -5.61
C ASN A 189 -24.62 -9.89 -6.96
N ASN A 190 -23.83 -9.85 -8.04
CA ASN A 190 -24.27 -10.10 -9.43
C ASN A 190 -25.21 -9.04 -10.05
N GLU A 191 -25.50 -7.94 -9.37
CA GLU A 191 -26.32 -6.85 -9.90
C GLU A 191 -25.42 -5.63 -10.17
N PRO A 192 -25.21 -5.23 -11.44
CA PRO A 192 -24.49 -4.02 -11.75
C PRO A 192 -25.34 -2.80 -11.34
N ILE A 193 -24.72 -1.84 -10.65
CA ILE A 193 -25.33 -0.57 -10.31
C ILE A 193 -24.95 0.46 -11.38
N THR A 194 -23.65 0.66 -11.61
CA THR A 194 -23.12 1.53 -12.66
C THR A 194 -21.66 1.20 -12.93
N SER A 195 -21.16 1.64 -14.08
CA SER A 195 -19.73 1.60 -14.42
C SER A 195 -19.38 2.79 -15.27
N PHE A 196 -18.13 3.23 -15.19
CA PHE A 196 -17.60 4.26 -16.09
C PHE A 196 -16.09 4.06 -16.31
N GLN A 197 -15.62 4.46 -17.49
CA GLN A 197 -14.20 4.41 -17.81
C GLN A 197 -13.45 5.52 -17.06
N THR A 198 -12.32 5.18 -16.47
CA THR A 198 -11.37 6.12 -15.88
C THR A 198 -10.26 6.47 -16.86
N ILE A 199 -9.85 5.51 -17.71
CA ILE A 199 -8.98 5.70 -18.86
C ILE A 199 -9.67 5.07 -20.08
N ALA A 200 -9.72 5.81 -21.20
CA ALA A 200 -10.24 5.28 -22.45
C ALA A 200 -9.33 4.17 -23.01
N ALA A 201 -9.93 3.23 -23.72
CA ALA A 201 -9.17 2.23 -24.47
C ALA A 201 -8.25 2.90 -25.49
N ASP A 202 -7.11 2.28 -25.79
CA ASP A 202 -6.20 2.74 -26.83
C ASP A 202 -6.87 2.69 -28.21
N ASP A 203 -6.61 3.68 -29.07
CA ASP A 203 -7.16 3.73 -30.44
C ASP A 203 -6.73 2.53 -31.30
N LYS A 204 -5.60 1.93 -30.96
CA LYS A 204 -5.08 0.74 -31.65
C LYS A 204 -5.08 -0.44 -30.67
N PRO A 205 -5.72 -1.55 -31.05
CA PRO A 205 -5.63 -2.77 -30.26
C PRO A 205 -4.17 -3.18 -30.07
N PHE A 206 -3.85 -3.66 -28.89
CA PHE A 206 -2.55 -4.26 -28.64
C PHE A 206 -2.32 -5.45 -29.59
N ASP A 207 -1.18 -5.45 -30.28
CA ASP A 207 -0.75 -6.56 -31.13
C ASP A 207 0.25 -7.45 -30.39
N PRO A 208 -0.14 -8.67 -29.95
CA PRO A 208 0.76 -9.62 -29.31
C PRO A 208 2.02 -9.95 -30.11
N SER A 209 1.98 -9.79 -31.44
CA SER A 209 3.15 -10.02 -32.29
C SER A 209 4.29 -9.04 -32.01
N ASN A 210 4.03 -7.90 -31.36
CA ASN A 210 5.03 -6.93 -30.97
C ASN A 210 5.81 -7.32 -29.71
N ILE A 211 5.43 -8.38 -28.99
CA ILE A 211 6.16 -8.87 -27.81
C ILE A 211 7.48 -9.50 -28.28
N ALA A 212 8.58 -9.05 -27.67
CA ALA A 212 9.90 -9.67 -27.80
C ALA A 212 10.14 -10.70 -26.70
N SER A 213 9.78 -10.39 -25.45
CA SER A 213 9.88 -11.31 -24.31
C SER A 213 8.94 -10.92 -23.18
N ILE A 214 8.59 -11.91 -22.37
CA ILE A 214 7.87 -11.72 -21.09
C ILE A 214 8.71 -12.38 -20.01
N SER A 215 8.86 -11.70 -18.88
CA SER A 215 9.47 -12.24 -17.66
C SER A 215 8.59 -11.95 -16.46
N VAL A 216 8.66 -12.83 -15.45
CA VAL A 216 7.95 -12.64 -14.18
C VAL A 216 8.96 -12.76 -13.06
N VAL A 217 9.04 -11.70 -12.25
CA VAL A 217 9.87 -11.66 -11.04
C VAL A 217 8.93 -11.73 -9.84
N LYS A 218 9.07 -12.74 -8.99
CA LYS A 218 8.12 -13.04 -7.92
C LYS A 218 8.80 -13.48 -6.62
N ASN A 219 7.99 -13.70 -5.58
CA ASN A 219 8.41 -14.14 -4.25
C ASN A 219 9.43 -13.16 -3.63
N GLU A 220 10.43 -13.65 -2.93
CA GLU A 220 11.45 -12.83 -2.25
C GLU A 220 12.21 -11.92 -3.20
N GLU A 221 12.57 -12.40 -4.40
CA GLU A 221 13.25 -11.58 -5.40
C GLU A 221 12.37 -10.41 -5.84
N GLY A 222 11.08 -10.67 -6.11
CA GLY A 222 10.11 -9.63 -6.47
C GLY A 222 9.96 -8.59 -5.36
N VAL A 223 9.78 -9.05 -4.12
CA VAL A 223 9.63 -8.16 -2.95
C VAL A 223 10.90 -7.33 -2.71
N LYS A 224 12.07 -7.92 -2.86
CA LYS A 224 13.36 -7.23 -2.70
C LYS A 224 13.55 -6.12 -3.74
N LEU A 225 13.16 -6.36 -5.00
CA LEU A 225 13.35 -5.40 -6.09
C LEU A 225 12.24 -4.35 -6.18
N PHE A 226 11.01 -4.73 -5.92
CA PHE A 226 9.83 -3.92 -6.22
C PHE A 226 8.91 -3.69 -5.01
N GLY A 227 9.25 -4.23 -3.84
CA GLY A 227 8.49 -4.07 -2.60
C GLY A 227 7.34 -5.07 -2.43
N PRO A 228 6.54 -4.92 -1.36
CA PRO A 228 5.52 -5.90 -0.97
C PRO A 228 4.44 -6.18 -2.03
N THR A 229 4.17 -5.23 -2.92
CA THR A 229 3.21 -5.39 -4.02
C THR A 229 3.70 -6.30 -5.16
N ALA A 230 4.93 -6.78 -5.07
CA ALA A 230 5.53 -7.68 -6.06
C ALA A 230 5.51 -9.16 -5.64
N TYR A 231 4.83 -9.49 -4.56
CA TYR A 231 4.81 -10.85 -4.01
C TYR A 231 4.29 -11.90 -5.00
N SER A 232 3.11 -11.69 -5.58
CA SER A 232 2.52 -12.63 -6.57
C SER A 232 3.23 -12.58 -7.92
N GLY A 233 4.09 -11.60 -8.11
CA GLY A 233 4.91 -11.43 -9.29
C GLY A 233 4.73 -10.07 -9.94
N VAL A 234 5.80 -9.60 -10.54
CA VAL A 234 5.82 -8.43 -11.43
C VAL A 234 6.01 -8.94 -12.84
N VAL A 235 5.07 -8.65 -13.71
CA VAL A 235 5.13 -9.03 -15.12
C VAL A 235 5.82 -7.92 -15.91
N ILE A 236 6.95 -8.26 -16.51
CA ILE A 236 7.72 -7.34 -17.36
C ILE A 236 7.61 -7.82 -18.81
N VAL A 237 7.08 -6.98 -19.67
CA VAL A 237 6.95 -7.23 -21.10
C VAL A 237 7.92 -6.33 -21.84
N ASN A 238 8.79 -6.93 -22.66
CA ASN A 238 9.64 -6.19 -23.59
C ASN A 238 9.02 -6.26 -24.98
N TYR A 239 8.97 -5.12 -25.67
CA TYR A 239 8.48 -5.06 -27.05
C TYR A 239 9.63 -5.13 -28.05
N LYS A 240 9.33 -5.44 -29.31
CA LYS A 240 10.31 -5.50 -30.41
C LYS A 240 10.89 -4.14 -30.74
N GLU A 241 10.12 -3.08 -30.53
CA GLU A 241 10.63 -1.71 -30.63
C GLU A 241 11.64 -1.46 -29.52
N PRO A 242 12.87 -0.99 -29.83
CA PRO A 242 13.88 -0.71 -28.83
C PRO A 242 13.39 0.29 -27.77
N GLU A 243 13.86 0.11 -26.52
CA GLU A 243 13.52 0.98 -25.38
C GLU A 243 12.01 1.08 -25.11
N THR A 244 11.24 0.05 -25.49
CA THR A 244 9.82 -0.04 -25.15
C THR A 244 9.49 -1.32 -24.39
N GLY A 245 8.53 -1.21 -23.48
CA GLY A 245 8.06 -2.31 -22.65
C GLY A 245 6.93 -1.86 -21.74
N SER A 246 6.43 -2.79 -20.96
CA SER A 246 5.46 -2.49 -19.91
C SER A 246 5.78 -3.31 -18.66
N ILE A 247 5.28 -2.83 -17.53
CA ILE A 247 5.38 -3.52 -16.25
C ILE A 247 4.01 -3.51 -15.59
N SER A 248 3.64 -4.64 -14.98
CA SER A 248 2.38 -4.79 -14.26
C SER A 248 2.65 -5.37 -12.88
N PHE A 249 1.96 -4.82 -11.89
CA PHE A 249 1.99 -5.24 -10.49
C PHE A 249 0.60 -5.79 -10.12
N PRO A 250 0.35 -7.09 -10.28
CA PRO A 250 -0.97 -7.68 -10.02
C PRO A 250 -1.48 -7.47 -8.59
N ASP A 251 -0.56 -7.31 -7.63
CA ASP A 251 -0.89 -7.08 -6.22
C ASP A 251 -1.08 -5.59 -5.87
N ASN A 252 -0.90 -4.69 -6.83
CA ASN A 252 -1.15 -3.27 -6.59
C ASN A 252 -2.64 -3.03 -6.41
N THR A 253 -3.00 -2.36 -5.32
CA THR A 253 -4.39 -2.01 -5.05
C THR A 253 -4.62 -0.54 -5.35
N SER A 254 -5.44 -0.28 -6.36
CA SER A 254 -5.89 1.08 -6.71
C SER A 254 -6.97 1.62 -5.76
N LEU A 255 -7.57 0.76 -4.95
CA LEU A 255 -8.64 1.06 -4.00
C LEU A 255 -8.18 0.78 -2.57
N TRP A 256 -8.27 1.76 -1.68
CA TRP A 256 -7.96 1.58 -0.25
C TRP A 256 -8.91 2.36 0.64
N ARG A 257 -8.98 1.96 1.89
CA ARG A 257 -9.80 2.65 2.90
C ARG A 257 -8.93 3.37 3.92
N GLN A 258 -9.43 4.55 4.29
CA GLN A 258 -8.95 5.30 5.43
C GLN A 258 -10.16 5.65 6.30
N SER A 259 -10.28 5.02 7.46
CA SER A 259 -11.51 5.06 8.27
C SER A 259 -12.72 4.61 7.45
N GLU A 260 -13.78 5.39 7.41
CA GLU A 260 -15.00 5.10 6.65
C GLU A 260 -14.92 5.46 5.17
N ASN A 261 -13.87 6.18 4.76
CA ASN A 261 -13.76 6.67 3.39
C ASN A 261 -13.04 5.66 2.50
N LEU A 262 -13.55 5.49 1.28
CA LEU A 262 -12.90 4.73 0.22
C LEU A 262 -12.20 5.70 -0.74
N TYR A 263 -10.96 5.40 -1.07
CA TYR A 263 -10.14 6.18 -1.99
C TYR A 263 -9.74 5.34 -3.20
N PHE A 264 -9.49 6.04 -4.28
CA PHE A 264 -9.08 5.49 -5.56
C PHE A 264 -7.94 6.29 -6.16
N LYS A 265 -6.95 5.61 -6.70
CA LYS A 265 -5.88 6.19 -7.51
C LYS A 265 -5.50 5.23 -8.62
N GLU A 266 -5.43 5.73 -9.83
CA GLU A 266 -5.03 4.99 -11.00
C GLU A 266 -3.53 5.11 -11.26
N ALA A 267 -2.92 4.10 -11.89
CA ALA A 267 -1.54 4.18 -12.34
C ALA A 267 -1.35 5.36 -13.33
N TYR A 268 -0.19 6.01 -13.29
CA TYR A 268 0.14 7.20 -14.11
C TYR A 268 -0.78 8.42 -13.93
N ASN A 269 -1.71 8.39 -12.98
CA ASN A 269 -2.55 9.53 -12.62
C ASN A 269 -2.19 9.97 -11.21
N ASP A 270 -1.71 11.20 -11.04
CA ASP A 270 -1.23 11.71 -9.75
C ASP A 270 -2.36 12.16 -8.82
N THR A 271 -3.60 12.13 -9.29
CA THR A 271 -4.76 12.50 -8.48
C THR A 271 -5.26 11.32 -7.64
N ILE A 272 -5.43 11.55 -6.36
CA ILE A 272 -6.17 10.68 -5.44
C ILE A 272 -7.63 11.14 -5.44
N TYR A 273 -8.54 10.22 -5.66
CA TYR A 273 -9.98 10.47 -5.63
C TYR A 273 -10.60 9.84 -4.38
N GLN A 274 -11.57 10.49 -3.80
CA GLN A 274 -12.49 9.87 -2.86
C GLN A 274 -13.67 9.29 -3.64
N VAL A 275 -14.03 8.04 -3.34
CA VAL A 275 -15.25 7.41 -3.87
C VAL A 275 -16.42 7.87 -2.99
N LYS A 276 -17.38 8.56 -3.60
CA LYS A 276 -18.61 9.03 -2.93
C LYS A 276 -19.83 8.53 -3.69
N ASP A 277 -20.70 7.80 -3.01
CA ASP A 277 -21.81 7.11 -3.65
C ASP A 277 -21.31 6.23 -4.82
N THR A 278 -21.71 6.53 -6.05
CA THR A 278 -21.29 5.80 -7.25
C THR A 278 -20.44 6.66 -8.19
N THR A 279 -19.67 7.61 -7.63
CA THR A 279 -18.79 8.51 -8.39
C THR A 279 -17.46 8.71 -7.67
N ILE A 280 -16.54 9.43 -8.30
CA ILE A 280 -15.27 9.84 -7.71
C ILE A 280 -15.15 11.35 -7.68
N VAL A 281 -14.54 11.87 -6.61
CA VAL A 281 -14.28 13.31 -6.42
C VAL A 281 -12.80 13.50 -6.12
N PRO A 282 -12.07 14.41 -6.81
CA PRO A 282 -10.69 14.69 -6.48
C PRO A 282 -10.53 15.08 -5.01
N SER A 283 -9.55 14.47 -4.34
CA SER A 283 -9.24 14.70 -2.92
C SER A 283 -7.87 15.34 -2.73
N SER A 284 -6.85 14.79 -3.41
CA SER A 284 -5.49 15.33 -3.34
C SER A 284 -4.71 15.02 -4.62
N ILE A 285 -3.62 15.74 -4.83
CA ILE A 285 -2.71 15.53 -5.95
C ILE A 285 -1.33 15.23 -5.39
N ILE A 286 -0.70 14.15 -5.83
CA ILE A 286 0.69 13.82 -5.53
C ILE A 286 1.55 14.56 -6.57
N ASP A 287 2.13 15.69 -6.19
CA ASP A 287 2.99 16.45 -7.07
C ASP A 287 4.38 15.79 -7.17
N LEU A 288 4.58 15.07 -8.24
CA LEU A 288 5.86 14.42 -8.58
C LEU A 288 6.82 15.39 -9.31
N GLY A 289 6.36 16.56 -9.74
CA GLY A 289 7.17 17.54 -10.46
C GLY A 289 7.87 16.94 -11.69
N LYS A 290 9.19 17.07 -11.77
CA LYS A 290 9.99 16.49 -12.89
C LYS A 290 10.02 14.95 -12.93
N TYR A 291 9.52 14.27 -11.91
CA TYR A 291 9.43 12.81 -11.82
C TYR A 291 8.07 12.27 -12.27
N HIS A 292 7.15 13.16 -12.68
CA HIS A 292 5.87 12.73 -13.23
C HIS A 292 6.08 11.84 -14.48
N TRP A 293 5.31 10.75 -14.55
CA TRP A 293 5.31 9.84 -15.69
C TRP A 293 4.02 10.01 -16.47
N GLU A 294 4.11 10.68 -17.61
CA GLU A 294 2.95 10.89 -18.48
C GLU A 294 2.37 9.56 -18.96
N TYR A 295 1.06 9.43 -18.94
CA TYR A 295 0.38 8.22 -19.42
C TYR A 295 0.73 7.86 -20.88
N SER A 296 0.93 8.87 -21.75
CA SER A 296 1.38 8.69 -23.13
C SER A 296 2.72 7.96 -23.25
N ASP A 297 3.57 8.10 -22.23
CA ASP A 297 4.93 7.56 -22.19
C ASP A 297 5.03 6.22 -21.43
N ARG A 298 3.92 5.64 -20.99
CA ARG A 298 3.87 4.46 -20.12
C ARG A 298 4.61 3.24 -20.65
N TYR A 299 4.84 3.18 -21.94
CA TYR A 299 5.59 2.11 -22.62
C TYR A 299 7.07 2.42 -22.85
N MET A 300 7.55 3.60 -22.50
CA MET A 300 8.94 4.02 -22.71
C MET A 300 9.81 3.57 -21.54
N LYS A 301 10.88 2.80 -21.80
CA LYS A 301 11.80 2.32 -20.77
C LYS A 301 12.85 3.33 -20.34
N ASN A 302 13.17 4.29 -21.19
CA ASN A 302 14.20 5.32 -20.95
C ASN A 302 13.73 6.47 -20.03
N LYS A 303 12.73 6.21 -19.18
CA LYS A 303 12.18 7.16 -18.21
C LYS A 303 12.77 6.96 -16.82
N ASP A 304 14.09 6.86 -16.70
CA ASP A 304 14.79 6.59 -15.43
C ASP A 304 14.49 7.61 -14.33
N ASN A 305 14.17 8.85 -14.70
CA ASN A 305 13.78 9.87 -13.74
C ASN A 305 12.29 9.88 -13.40
N ALA A 306 11.47 9.09 -14.09
CA ALA A 306 10.05 9.01 -13.76
C ALA A 306 9.81 8.12 -12.54
N ALA A 307 8.81 8.47 -11.74
CA ALA A 307 8.37 7.75 -10.57
C ALA A 307 7.05 7.04 -10.82
N LEU A 308 7.01 5.72 -10.58
CA LEU A 308 5.77 4.95 -10.59
C LEU A 308 5.35 4.65 -9.16
N ILE A 309 4.18 5.14 -8.76
CA ILE A 309 3.61 4.88 -7.44
C ILE A 309 3.04 3.46 -7.43
N THR A 310 3.54 2.63 -6.51
CA THR A 310 3.15 1.20 -6.40
C THR A 310 2.28 0.90 -5.19
N GLN A 311 2.30 1.74 -4.15
CA GLN A 311 1.49 1.53 -2.94
C GLN A 311 1.21 2.83 -2.21
N ILE A 312 0.01 2.95 -1.64
CA ILE A 312 -0.35 4.01 -0.70
C ILE A 312 -0.86 3.36 0.58
N LEU A 313 -0.18 3.65 1.70
CA LEU A 313 -0.61 3.27 3.03
C LEU A 313 -1.12 4.53 3.74
N ASP A 314 -2.42 4.62 3.93
CA ASP A 314 -3.09 5.85 4.31
C ASP A 314 -3.81 5.75 5.64
N SER A 315 -3.40 6.54 6.63
CA SER A 315 -4.07 6.71 7.90
C SER A 315 -4.62 8.14 8.04
N LYS A 316 -5.32 8.40 9.14
CA LYS A 316 -5.89 9.72 9.40
C LYS A 316 -4.83 10.83 9.41
N ASP A 317 -3.70 10.59 10.06
CA ASP A 317 -2.68 11.61 10.34
C ASP A 317 -1.46 11.51 9.42
N ARG A 318 -1.22 10.36 8.81
CA ARG A 318 -0.05 10.03 8.01
C ARG A 318 -0.42 9.30 6.74
N MET A 319 0.40 9.48 5.71
CA MET A 319 0.35 8.68 4.50
C MET A 319 1.77 8.27 4.13
N ILE A 320 1.96 7.02 3.76
CA ILE A 320 3.19 6.53 3.16
C ILE A 320 2.90 6.25 1.69
N ILE A 321 3.62 6.93 0.81
CA ILE A 321 3.54 6.75 -0.63
C ILE A 321 4.79 6.01 -1.07
N ARG A 322 4.65 4.77 -1.53
CA ARG A 322 5.74 3.95 -2.06
C ARG A 322 5.79 4.08 -3.56
N PHE A 323 6.98 4.33 -4.10
CA PHE A 323 7.16 4.52 -5.53
C PHE A 323 8.54 4.05 -5.98
N ILE A 324 8.66 3.76 -7.27
CA ILE A 324 9.87 3.25 -7.91
C ILE A 324 10.37 4.27 -8.92
N THR A 325 11.67 4.55 -8.91
CA THR A 325 12.39 5.24 -9.98
C THR A 325 13.32 4.25 -10.69
N LYS A 326 13.81 4.59 -11.89
CA LYS A 326 14.68 3.74 -12.71
C LYS A 326 14.09 2.35 -12.98
N LEU A 327 12.79 2.28 -13.18
CA LEU A 327 11.99 1.06 -13.18
C LEU A 327 12.59 -0.09 -14.01
N PHE A 328 13.15 0.19 -15.19
CA PHE A 328 13.72 -0.80 -16.10
C PHE A 328 15.25 -0.91 -16.01
N HIS A 329 15.94 0.02 -15.34
CA HIS A 329 17.39 0.13 -15.32
C HIS A 329 17.95 0.18 -13.90
N GLY A 330 17.61 -0.83 -13.10
CA GLY A 330 18.05 -0.92 -11.70
C GLY A 330 17.06 -0.18 -10.78
N ALA A 331 15.85 -0.70 -10.71
CA ALA A 331 14.76 -0.16 -9.91
C ALA A 331 15.19 0.28 -8.49
N VAL A 332 14.86 1.51 -8.12
CA VAL A 332 15.11 2.06 -6.79
C VAL A 332 13.77 2.36 -6.14
N LEU A 333 13.49 1.67 -5.05
CA LEU A 333 12.25 1.80 -4.30
C LEU A 333 12.39 2.84 -3.20
N HIS A 334 11.41 3.73 -3.10
CA HIS A 334 11.36 4.83 -2.14
C HIS A 334 10.08 4.79 -1.34
N ASP A 335 10.14 5.28 -0.09
CA ASP A 335 8.98 5.63 0.72
C ASP A 335 8.97 7.14 0.97
N ALA A 336 7.84 7.80 0.68
CA ALA A 336 7.56 9.17 1.08
C ALA A 336 6.57 9.16 2.25
N VAL A 337 6.98 9.71 3.39
CA VAL A 337 6.12 9.91 4.57
C VAL A 337 5.54 11.31 4.53
N VAL A 338 4.22 11.39 4.51
CA VAL A 338 3.45 12.63 4.48
C VAL A 338 2.82 12.87 5.86
N THR A 339 3.13 14.01 6.47
CA THR A 339 2.44 14.50 7.66
C THR A 339 1.23 15.33 7.22
N LYS A 340 0.02 14.78 7.31
CA LYS A 340 -1.18 15.42 6.74
C LYS A 340 -1.51 16.78 7.37
N SER A 341 -1.24 16.96 8.67
CA SER A 341 -1.53 18.20 9.38
C SER A 341 -0.66 19.38 8.96
N THR A 342 0.56 19.14 8.47
CA THR A 342 1.51 20.17 8.07
C THR A 342 1.77 20.20 6.56
N GLY A 343 1.44 19.13 5.84
CA GLY A 343 1.82 18.93 4.44
C GLY A 343 3.31 18.59 4.25
N GLU A 344 4.07 18.39 5.35
CA GLU A 344 5.49 18.00 5.28
C GLU A 344 5.63 16.61 4.64
N VAL A 345 6.59 16.49 3.72
CA VAL A 345 6.95 15.24 3.06
C VAL A 345 8.42 14.94 3.29
N LYS A 346 8.75 13.72 3.75
CA LYS A 346 10.11 13.20 3.86
C LYS A 346 10.25 11.96 3.00
N VAL A 347 11.36 11.83 2.28
CA VAL A 347 11.63 10.70 1.39
C VAL A 347 12.88 9.97 1.83
N GLY A 348 12.80 8.63 1.85
CA GLY A 348 13.94 7.73 2.10
C GLY A 348 13.93 6.52 1.17
N LEU A 349 15.00 5.76 1.18
CA LEU A 349 15.08 4.49 0.46
C LEU A 349 14.29 3.42 1.23
N TYR A 350 13.48 2.65 0.53
CA TYR A 350 12.74 1.53 1.13
C TYR A 350 13.69 0.47 1.73
N ALA A 351 14.81 0.21 1.05
CA ALA A 351 15.79 -0.80 1.49
C ALA A 351 16.41 -0.48 2.86
N ASP A 352 16.52 0.81 3.22
CA ASP A 352 17.06 1.22 4.52
C ASP A 352 16.02 1.04 5.65
N GLY A 353 14.75 0.96 5.30
CA GLY A 353 13.63 1.02 6.25
C GLY A 353 13.55 2.37 6.96
N MET A 354 12.66 2.47 7.92
CA MET A 354 12.58 3.60 8.85
C MET A 354 13.43 3.27 10.08
N LYS A 355 14.45 4.08 10.37
CA LYS A 355 15.25 3.91 11.60
C LYS A 355 14.32 3.91 12.80
N ASP A 356 14.34 2.87 13.59
CA ASP A 356 13.55 2.80 14.84
C ASP A 356 14.23 3.62 15.94
N ASP A 357 13.85 4.89 16.04
CA ASP A 357 14.26 5.82 17.09
C ASP A 357 13.28 5.85 18.27
N LEU A 358 12.25 5.00 18.24
CA LEU A 358 11.28 4.84 19.32
C LEU A 358 11.66 3.71 20.27
N THR A 359 12.19 2.60 19.76
CA THR A 359 12.61 1.46 20.58
C THR A 359 14.09 1.11 20.45
N ASN A 360 14.82 1.74 19.51
CA ASN A 360 16.23 1.50 19.19
C ASN A 360 16.51 0.04 18.79
N PHE A 361 15.59 -0.55 18.04
CA PHE A 361 15.69 -1.90 17.53
C PHE A 361 15.92 -1.92 16.00
N LEU A 362 15.47 -2.96 15.32
CA LEU A 362 15.59 -3.12 13.87
C LEU A 362 14.78 -2.06 13.10
N PRO A 363 15.24 -1.66 11.90
CA PRO A 363 14.50 -0.75 11.03
C PRO A 363 13.10 -1.28 10.71
N LEU A 364 12.14 -0.37 10.59
CA LEU A 364 10.74 -0.69 10.35
C LEU A 364 10.40 -0.56 8.87
N GLN A 365 9.69 -1.54 8.33
CA GLN A 365 9.17 -1.54 6.96
C GLN A 365 7.66 -1.76 6.96
N PRO A 366 6.83 -0.70 6.96
CA PRO A 366 5.38 -0.84 6.87
C PRO A 366 4.97 -1.53 5.56
N MET A 367 4.18 -2.60 5.66
CA MET A 367 3.69 -3.38 4.53
C MET A 367 2.21 -3.13 4.25
N THR A 368 1.44 -2.83 5.30
CA THR A 368 0.00 -2.59 5.24
C THR A 368 -0.44 -1.56 6.25
N VAL A 369 -1.66 -1.07 6.09
CA VAL A 369 -2.35 -0.24 7.07
C VAL A 369 -3.82 -0.68 7.14
N SER A 370 -4.34 -0.83 8.34
CA SER A 370 -5.77 -1.09 8.54
C SER A 370 -6.59 0.19 8.34
N SER A 371 -7.88 0.08 8.07
CA SER A 371 -8.77 1.25 8.00
C SER A 371 -8.84 2.01 9.33
N ALA A 372 -8.49 1.38 10.45
CA ALA A 372 -8.34 2.02 11.77
C ALA A 372 -7.04 2.84 11.90
N GLY A 373 -6.14 2.79 10.91
CA GLY A 373 -4.89 3.55 10.89
C GLY A 373 -3.73 2.88 11.60
N GLU A 374 -3.83 1.58 11.94
CA GLU A 374 -2.72 0.79 12.44
C GLU A 374 -1.90 0.26 11.26
N TYR A 375 -0.63 0.61 11.20
CA TYR A 375 0.31 0.04 10.24
C TYR A 375 0.87 -1.27 10.75
N ALA A 376 1.20 -2.18 9.83
CA ALA A 376 1.90 -3.40 10.19
C ALA A 376 3.02 -3.73 9.19
N GLY A 377 4.06 -4.34 9.72
CA GLY A 377 5.19 -4.91 8.99
C GLY A 377 5.63 -6.22 9.62
N LEU A 378 6.62 -6.85 9.03
CA LEU A 378 7.18 -8.11 9.50
C LEU A 378 8.69 -7.98 9.68
N ILE A 379 9.21 -8.58 10.73
CA ILE A 379 10.64 -8.76 10.95
C ILE A 379 10.90 -10.29 10.98
N PRO A 380 11.78 -10.82 10.11
CA PRO A 380 12.19 -12.21 10.16
C PRO A 380 12.78 -12.57 11.52
N ALA A 381 12.48 -13.76 12.05
CA ALA A 381 13.04 -14.21 13.33
C ALA A 381 14.57 -14.27 13.30
N ALA A 382 15.17 -14.69 12.18
CA ALA A 382 16.61 -14.71 12.00
C ALA A 382 17.27 -13.32 12.19
N ASP A 383 16.64 -12.24 11.65
CA ASP A 383 17.14 -10.87 11.81
C ASP A 383 17.12 -10.43 13.29
N VAL A 384 16.12 -10.89 14.04
CA VAL A 384 16.03 -10.63 15.49
C VAL A 384 17.18 -11.31 16.23
N VAL A 385 17.45 -12.57 15.93
CA VAL A 385 18.54 -13.33 16.55
C VAL A 385 19.89 -12.69 16.22
N GLU A 386 20.15 -12.41 14.95
CA GLU A 386 21.38 -11.74 14.49
C GLU A 386 21.59 -10.39 15.20
N TRP A 387 20.52 -9.58 15.29
CA TRP A 387 20.59 -8.29 15.97
C TRP A 387 21.00 -8.41 17.44
N PHE A 388 20.44 -9.37 18.20
CA PHE A 388 20.81 -9.60 19.60
C PHE A 388 22.22 -10.16 19.75
N ASP A 389 22.69 -10.94 18.80
CA ASP A 389 24.08 -11.44 18.80
C ASP A 389 25.11 -10.34 18.58
N GLU A 390 24.78 -9.35 17.74
CA GLU A 390 25.63 -8.18 17.50
C GLU A 390 25.55 -7.14 18.65
N HIS A 391 24.42 -7.06 19.34
CA HIS A 391 24.12 -6.03 20.35
C HIS A 391 24.01 -6.57 21.77
N LYS A 392 24.88 -7.50 22.18
CA LYS A 392 24.85 -8.20 23.50
C LYS A 392 24.85 -7.27 24.71
N ASP A 393 25.43 -6.09 24.59
CA ASP A 393 25.58 -5.10 25.66
C ASP A 393 24.48 -4.01 25.66
N SER A 394 23.46 -4.12 24.83
CA SER A 394 22.37 -3.15 24.74
C SER A 394 21.52 -3.13 26.02
N LYS A 395 21.77 -2.16 26.91
CA LYS A 395 21.14 -2.09 28.25
C LYS A 395 19.81 -1.33 28.29
N GLU A 396 19.55 -0.48 27.32
CA GLU A 396 18.43 0.49 27.34
C GLU A 396 17.30 0.14 26.37
N LEU A 397 16.99 -1.15 26.21
CA LEU A 397 15.89 -1.59 25.37
C LEU A 397 14.56 -1.62 26.15
N PRO A 398 13.43 -1.25 25.53
CA PRO A 398 12.11 -1.49 26.11
C PRO A 398 11.87 -2.96 26.42
N GLN A 399 11.01 -3.25 27.40
CA GLN A 399 10.74 -4.63 27.84
C GLN A 399 10.23 -5.49 26.67
N GLN A 400 9.35 -4.98 25.84
CA GLN A 400 8.81 -5.69 24.67
C GLN A 400 9.89 -6.13 23.64
N VAL A 401 11.00 -5.39 23.51
CA VAL A 401 12.13 -5.81 22.68
C VAL A 401 12.96 -6.86 23.41
N LYS A 402 13.17 -6.70 24.74
CA LYS A 402 13.90 -7.70 25.56
C LYS A 402 13.22 -9.06 25.55
N ASP A 403 11.89 -9.08 25.51
CA ASP A 403 11.10 -10.32 25.47
C ASP A 403 11.32 -11.12 24.18
N LEU A 404 11.81 -10.47 23.10
CA LEU A 404 12.15 -11.14 21.84
C LEU A 404 13.48 -11.93 21.89
N LYS A 405 14.28 -11.81 22.96
CA LYS A 405 15.54 -12.58 23.11
C LYS A 405 15.39 -14.09 23.09
N GLN A 406 14.18 -14.57 23.35
CA GLN A 406 13.88 -16.02 23.39
C GLN A 406 13.49 -16.58 22.02
N ILE A 407 13.39 -15.73 20.98
CA ILE A 407 13.06 -16.14 19.62
C ILE A 407 14.21 -16.94 19.02
N GLY A 408 13.90 -18.07 18.38
CA GLY A 408 14.84 -18.87 17.60
C GLY A 408 14.82 -18.47 16.12
N GLU A 409 15.90 -18.77 15.40
CA GLU A 409 16.06 -18.40 13.96
C GLU A 409 14.95 -19.00 13.07
N GLU A 410 14.44 -20.18 13.44
CA GLU A 410 13.39 -20.89 12.68
C GLU A 410 11.96 -20.56 13.16
N ASP A 411 11.83 -19.63 14.13
CA ASP A 411 10.50 -19.20 14.56
C ASP A 411 9.80 -18.37 13.50
N ASN A 412 8.49 -18.26 13.64
CA ASN A 412 7.68 -17.39 12.80
C ASN A 412 8.12 -15.93 12.91
N PRO A 413 7.90 -15.10 11.89
CA PRO A 413 8.27 -13.70 11.94
C PRO A 413 7.53 -12.94 13.03
N ILE A 414 8.12 -11.84 13.47
CA ILE A 414 7.53 -10.91 14.41
C ILE A 414 6.70 -9.90 13.63
N VAL A 415 5.43 -9.75 14.01
CA VAL A 415 4.57 -8.69 13.49
C VAL A 415 4.88 -7.40 14.25
N VAL A 416 5.24 -6.36 13.53
CA VAL A 416 5.41 -5.02 14.08
C VAL A 416 4.15 -4.22 13.84
N ILE A 417 3.50 -3.75 14.90
CA ILE A 417 2.33 -2.88 14.82
C ILE A 417 2.75 -1.46 15.19
N MET A 418 2.47 -0.52 14.30
CA MET A 418 2.91 0.87 14.39
C MET A 418 1.68 1.80 14.39
N LYS A 419 1.64 2.77 15.34
CA LYS A 419 0.50 3.70 15.54
C LYS A 419 0.93 5.14 15.60
#